data_37ebf3b41ed8e2cada94c1af9866785e
#
_entry.id   37ebf3b41ed8e2cada94c1af9866785e
#
_cell.length_a   1.000
_cell.length_b   1.000
_cell.length_c   1.000
_cell.angle_alpha   90.00
_cell.angle_beta   90.00
_cell.angle_gamma   90.00
#
_symmetry.space_group_name_H-M   'P 1'
#
loop_
_entity.id
_entity.type
_entity.pdbx_description
1 polymer ?
#
loop_
_entity_poly.entity_id
_entity_poly.type
_entity_poly.pdbx_seq_one_letter_code
_entity_poly.pdbx_strand_id
1 'polypeptide(L)'
;KLCDYVLWDEAWIGYNAFHPLFDDHSPMRLQDLKPDMAGLFSTQSVHKQGAGFSQASQIHKRDDHLQGQKRHVDHKRFNESFLQHVSTSPFYPLFASLDVNAKIHEGKAGEMLWDRCIELGIETRKKLREFGQHFARSGRDAQEQWFFDPFVPDRVSVRGSSFAADA
;
A
#
# COMPACT_ATOMS: atom_id res chain seq x y z
N LYS A 1 21.21 13.31 9.88
CA LYS A 1 20.04 12.66 10.46
C LYS A 1 19.03 13.74 10.83
N LEU A 2 17.83 13.69 10.27
CA LEU A 2 16.78 14.70 10.48
C LEU A 2 15.79 14.27 11.59
N CYS A 3 15.56 12.96 11.76
CA CYS A 3 14.62 12.41 12.75
C CYS A 3 15.07 11.04 13.24
N ASP A 4 14.50 10.59 14.36
CA ASP A 4 14.78 9.26 14.92
C ASP A 4 13.89 8.19 14.29
N TYR A 5 12.66 8.54 13.95
CA TYR A 5 11.68 7.68 13.30
C TYR A 5 10.93 8.40 12.19
N VAL A 6 10.47 7.64 11.23
CA VAL A 6 9.54 8.07 10.18
C VAL A 6 8.28 7.22 10.29
N LEU A 7 7.13 7.86 10.28
CA LEU A 7 5.83 7.22 10.18
C LEU A 7 5.29 7.35 8.76
N TRP A 8 5.01 6.23 8.14
CA TRP A 8 4.32 6.13 6.85
C TRP A 8 2.84 5.88 7.04
N ASP A 9 2.03 6.69 6.43
CA ASP A 9 0.59 6.44 6.33
C ASP A 9 0.32 5.61 5.06
N GLU A 10 0.16 4.31 5.24
CA GLU A 10 -0.22 3.36 4.20
C GLU A 10 -1.70 2.95 4.31
N ALA A 11 -2.56 3.83 4.83
CA ALA A 11 -3.96 3.49 5.07
C ALA A 11 -4.70 2.97 3.82
N TRP A 12 -4.30 3.43 2.63
CA TRP A 12 -4.89 3.00 1.35
C TRP A 12 -3.98 2.09 0.52
N ILE A 13 -2.71 1.99 0.84
CA ILE A 13 -1.70 1.36 0.00
C ILE A 13 -0.93 0.25 0.70
N GLY A 14 -1.45 -0.27 1.81
CA GLY A 14 -0.81 -1.36 2.57
C GLY A 14 -0.55 -2.62 1.75
N TYR A 15 -1.29 -2.83 0.66
CA TYR A 15 -1.09 -3.93 -0.29
C TYR A 15 0.25 -3.86 -1.05
N ASN A 16 0.90 -2.71 -1.09
CA ASN A 16 2.19 -2.56 -1.78
C ASN A 16 3.23 -3.57 -1.29
N ALA A 17 3.17 -3.96 -0.01
CA ALA A 17 4.08 -4.95 0.56
C ALA A 17 3.92 -6.38 -0.01
N PHE A 18 2.84 -6.67 -0.72
CA PHE A 18 2.48 -8.03 -1.12
C PHE A 18 2.71 -8.33 -2.60
N HIS A 19 3.08 -7.33 -3.40
CA HIS A 19 3.28 -7.54 -4.82
C HIS A 19 4.63 -6.98 -5.31
N PRO A 20 5.42 -7.73 -6.11
CA PRO A 20 6.75 -7.32 -6.55
C PRO A 20 6.83 -6.01 -7.34
N LEU A 21 5.73 -5.60 -8.01
CA LEU A 21 5.67 -4.32 -8.71
C LEU A 21 5.60 -3.10 -7.77
N PHE A 22 5.21 -3.30 -6.51
CA PHE A 22 4.92 -2.22 -5.57
C PHE A 22 5.78 -2.27 -4.31
N ASP A 23 6.55 -3.34 -4.10
CA ASP A 23 7.30 -3.56 -2.86
C ASP A 23 8.32 -2.45 -2.58
N ASP A 24 8.87 -1.81 -3.61
CA ASP A 24 9.75 -0.63 -3.50
C ASP A 24 9.06 0.58 -2.84
N HIS A 25 7.74 0.60 -2.86
CA HIS A 25 6.94 1.72 -2.33
C HIS A 25 6.44 1.47 -0.91
N SER A 26 6.73 0.30 -0.32
CA SER A 26 6.37 0.02 1.08
C SER A 26 7.58 0.13 1.99
N PRO A 27 7.53 0.95 3.06
CA PRO A 27 8.61 1.03 4.05
C PRO A 27 8.85 -0.30 4.75
N MET A 28 7.85 -1.17 4.78
CA MET A 28 7.97 -2.50 5.38
C MET A 28 8.78 -3.48 4.55
N ARG A 29 9.04 -3.17 3.27
CA ARG A 29 9.84 -3.99 2.35
C ARG A 29 11.24 -3.44 2.10
N LEU A 30 11.57 -2.25 2.61
CA LEU A 30 12.90 -1.66 2.47
C LEU A 30 13.98 -2.64 2.95
N GLN A 31 15.03 -2.80 2.16
CA GLN A 31 16.19 -3.64 2.49
C GLN A 31 17.32 -2.77 3.07
N ASP A 32 18.30 -3.42 3.66
CA ASP A 32 19.59 -2.81 4.05
C ASP A 32 19.47 -1.59 4.99
N LEU A 33 18.55 -1.63 5.95
CA LEU A 33 18.42 -0.59 6.97
C LEU A 33 19.69 -0.53 7.83
N LYS A 34 20.39 0.61 7.79
CA LYS A 34 21.64 0.83 8.50
C LYS A 34 21.40 1.49 9.87
N PRO A 35 22.32 1.30 10.84
CA PRO A 35 22.19 1.85 12.20
C PRO A 35 22.06 3.38 12.29
N ASP A 36 22.47 4.12 11.28
CA ASP A 36 22.34 5.58 11.21
C ASP A 36 21.01 6.04 10.59
N MET A 37 20.26 5.15 9.99
CA MET A 37 18.95 5.44 9.41
C MET A 37 17.86 5.57 10.49
N ALA A 38 16.74 6.19 10.16
CA ALA A 38 15.56 6.30 11.02
C ALA A 38 14.89 4.92 11.22
N GLY A 39 14.27 4.70 12.38
CA GLY A 39 13.33 3.62 12.57
C GLY A 39 12.05 3.89 11.77
N LEU A 40 11.32 2.85 11.42
CA LEU A 40 10.14 2.95 10.56
C LEU A 40 8.89 2.48 11.30
N PHE A 41 7.84 3.27 11.15
CA PHE A 41 6.47 2.87 11.44
C PHE A 41 5.62 2.94 10.17
N SER A 42 4.65 2.06 10.06
CA SER A 42 3.61 2.14 9.05
C SER A 42 2.24 1.87 9.66
N THR A 43 1.27 2.70 9.30
CA THR A 43 -0.13 2.52 9.69
C THR A 43 -0.93 2.08 8.47
N GLN A 44 -1.72 1.02 8.63
CA GLN A 44 -2.51 0.44 7.55
C GLN A 44 -3.96 0.24 7.99
N SER A 45 -4.90 0.75 7.20
CA SER A 45 -6.34 0.49 7.38
C SER A 45 -6.71 -0.75 6.56
N VAL A 46 -6.64 -1.92 7.18
CA VAL A 46 -6.86 -3.21 6.50
C VAL A 46 -8.29 -3.36 5.96
N HIS A 47 -9.24 -2.61 6.53
CA HIS A 47 -10.62 -2.56 6.07
C HIS A 47 -10.87 -1.77 4.78
N LYS A 48 -9.86 -1.06 4.25
CA LYS A 48 -10.00 -0.27 3.00
C LYS A 48 -9.69 -1.10 1.76
N GLN A 49 -8.48 -1.62 1.67
CA GLN A 49 -8.00 -2.36 0.49
C GLN A 49 -7.72 -3.84 0.79
N GLY A 50 -7.77 -4.23 2.06
CA GLY A 50 -7.62 -5.62 2.48
C GLY A 50 -8.97 -6.26 2.86
N ALA A 51 -8.91 -7.47 3.40
CA ALA A 51 -10.07 -8.26 3.82
C ALA A 51 -10.50 -8.01 5.28
N GLY A 52 -9.96 -6.99 5.95
CA GLY A 52 -10.32 -6.64 7.32
C GLY A 52 -11.75 -6.10 7.43
N PHE A 53 -12.46 -6.47 8.50
CA PHE A 53 -13.75 -5.86 8.81
C PHE A 53 -13.61 -4.37 9.09
N SER A 54 -14.68 -3.62 8.90
CA SER A 54 -14.69 -2.16 9.10
C SER A 54 -14.07 -1.77 10.44
N GLN A 55 -13.19 -0.77 10.37
CA GLN A 55 -12.31 -0.25 11.40
C GLN A 55 -11.11 -1.14 11.78
N ALA A 56 -10.92 -2.31 11.12
CA ALA A 56 -9.69 -3.06 11.31
C ALA A 56 -8.49 -2.30 10.75
N SER A 57 -7.53 -2.03 11.60
CA SER A 57 -6.27 -1.37 11.25
C SER A 57 -5.11 -1.99 12.01
N GLN A 58 -3.92 -1.74 11.54
CA GLN A 58 -2.69 -2.24 12.16
C GLN A 58 -1.56 -1.23 12.06
N ILE A 59 -0.62 -1.33 12.97
CA ILE A 59 0.61 -0.57 12.95
C ILE A 59 1.80 -1.53 12.93
N HIS A 60 2.72 -1.27 12.04
CA HIS A 60 3.98 -2.02 11.91
C HIS A 60 5.14 -1.18 12.39
N LYS A 61 6.13 -1.85 12.98
CA LYS A 61 7.38 -1.24 13.45
C LYS A 61 8.57 -2.01 12.88
N ARG A 62 9.54 -1.29 12.33
CA ARG A 62 10.84 -1.84 11.91
C ARG A 62 11.96 -0.96 12.44
N ASP A 63 12.64 -1.43 13.44
CA ASP A 63 13.74 -0.70 14.09
C ASP A 63 14.83 -1.62 14.67
N ASP A 64 14.91 -2.87 14.20
CA ASP A 64 15.93 -3.84 14.67
C ASP A 64 17.35 -3.32 14.44
N HIS A 65 17.58 -2.53 13.39
CA HIS A 65 18.84 -1.88 13.09
C HIS A 65 19.23 -0.79 14.12
N LEU A 66 18.32 -0.41 15.03
CA LEU A 66 18.53 0.54 16.10
C LEU A 66 18.83 -0.12 17.45
N GLN A 67 18.81 -1.45 17.55
CA GLN A 67 19.05 -2.15 18.81
C GLN A 67 20.35 -1.68 19.46
N GLY A 68 20.32 -1.47 20.78
CA GLY A 68 21.43 -0.93 21.55
C GLY A 68 21.61 0.58 21.48
N GLN A 69 20.88 1.30 20.66
CA GLN A 69 20.91 2.76 20.62
C GLN A 69 19.86 3.36 21.56
N LYS A 70 20.17 4.52 22.16
CA LYS A 70 19.27 5.26 23.07
C LYS A 70 17.91 5.57 22.44
N ARG A 71 17.85 5.71 21.13
CA ARG A 71 16.63 6.02 20.34
C ARG A 71 15.78 4.79 20.01
N HIS A 72 16.28 3.58 20.23
CA HIS A 72 15.52 2.37 19.99
C HIS A 72 14.28 2.32 20.88
N VAL A 73 13.14 2.04 20.29
CA VAL A 73 11.87 1.85 21.01
C VAL A 73 11.62 0.35 21.14
N ASP A 74 11.95 -0.20 22.32
CA ASP A 74 11.72 -1.61 22.58
C ASP A 74 10.23 -1.98 22.53
N HIS A 75 9.94 -3.27 22.36
CA HIS A 75 8.57 -3.76 22.21
C HIS A 75 7.69 -3.44 23.42
N LYS A 76 8.23 -3.53 24.64
CA LYS A 76 7.46 -3.26 25.87
C LYS A 76 6.99 -1.81 25.89
N ARG A 77 7.91 -0.87 25.68
CA ARG A 77 7.59 0.57 25.65
C ARG A 77 6.60 0.92 24.55
N PHE A 78 6.76 0.32 23.36
CA PHE A 78 5.83 0.52 22.27
C PHE A 78 4.43 -0.01 22.63
N ASN A 79 4.35 -1.22 23.16
CA ASN A 79 3.09 -1.85 23.54
C ASN A 79 2.38 -1.10 24.69
N GLU A 80 3.11 -0.61 25.67
CA GLU A 80 2.54 0.21 26.75
C GLU A 80 1.90 1.49 26.19
N SER A 81 2.59 2.18 25.28
CA SER A 81 2.04 3.36 24.60
C SER A 81 0.83 3.02 23.74
N PHE A 82 0.87 1.92 23.00
CA PHE A 82 -0.23 1.45 22.18
C PHE A 82 -1.48 1.16 23.00
N LEU A 83 -1.33 0.44 24.13
CA LEU A 83 -2.44 0.09 25.01
C LEU A 83 -3.15 1.30 25.64
N GLN A 84 -2.49 2.44 25.74
CA GLN A 84 -3.11 3.69 26.23
C GLN A 84 -4.07 4.32 25.20
N HIS A 85 -3.99 3.94 23.93
CA HIS A 85 -4.72 4.56 22.83
C HIS A 85 -5.71 3.63 22.13
N VAL A 86 -5.76 2.35 22.54
CA VAL A 86 -6.68 1.36 21.96
C VAL A 86 -7.80 1.02 22.92
N SER A 87 -8.86 0.42 22.40
CA SER A 87 -9.97 -0.07 23.22
C SER A 87 -9.52 -1.16 24.18
N THR A 88 -9.99 -1.10 25.42
CA THR A 88 -9.80 -2.14 26.42
C THR A 88 -10.74 -3.33 26.22
N SER A 89 -11.70 -3.21 25.31
CA SER A 89 -12.69 -4.24 24.98
C SER A 89 -12.44 -4.80 23.59
N PRO A 90 -11.59 -5.84 23.46
CA PRO A 90 -11.24 -6.38 22.16
C PRO A 90 -12.46 -7.03 21.49
N PHE A 91 -12.64 -6.69 20.20
CA PHE A 91 -13.66 -7.32 19.37
C PHE A 91 -12.96 -8.40 18.51
N TYR A 92 -13.00 -9.63 18.98
CA TYR A 92 -12.30 -10.75 18.37
C TYR A 92 -12.56 -10.97 16.88
N PRO A 93 -13.77 -10.72 16.32
CA PRO A 93 -13.96 -10.78 14.86
C PRO A 93 -13.06 -9.83 14.07
N LEU A 94 -12.67 -8.67 14.61
CA LEU A 94 -11.68 -7.79 13.96
C LEU A 94 -10.31 -8.45 13.90
N PHE A 95 -9.85 -9.06 15.00
CA PHE A 95 -8.57 -9.78 15.00
C PHE A 95 -8.58 -10.96 14.03
N ALA A 96 -9.67 -11.76 14.05
CA ALA A 96 -9.84 -12.84 13.09
C ALA A 96 -9.79 -12.35 11.64
N SER A 97 -10.40 -11.19 11.34
CA SER A 97 -10.35 -10.62 9.99
C SER A 97 -8.95 -10.16 9.58
N LEU A 98 -8.13 -9.68 10.51
CA LEU A 98 -6.72 -9.34 10.26
C LEU A 98 -5.90 -10.60 9.96
N ASP A 99 -6.11 -11.68 10.71
CA ASP A 99 -5.45 -12.97 10.48
C ASP A 99 -5.83 -13.57 9.12
N VAL A 100 -7.11 -13.55 8.79
CA VAL A 100 -7.61 -13.98 7.46
C VAL A 100 -7.01 -13.12 6.36
N ASN A 101 -6.92 -11.80 6.56
CA ASN A 101 -6.27 -10.91 5.59
C ASN A 101 -4.80 -11.29 5.36
N ALA A 102 -4.05 -11.52 6.44
CA ALA A 102 -2.67 -11.95 6.33
C ALA A 102 -2.56 -13.27 5.53
N LYS A 103 -3.45 -14.22 5.81
CA LYS A 103 -3.49 -15.53 5.12
C LYS A 103 -3.84 -15.43 3.63
N ILE A 104 -4.77 -14.56 3.27
CA ILE A 104 -5.13 -14.31 1.84
C ILE A 104 -3.92 -13.79 1.06
N HIS A 105 -3.09 -12.95 1.69
CA HIS A 105 -1.93 -12.33 1.03
C HIS A 105 -0.65 -13.17 1.13
N GLU A 106 -0.70 -14.34 1.74
CA GLU A 106 0.47 -15.21 1.91
C GLU A 106 0.87 -15.87 0.60
N GLY A 107 2.16 -15.72 0.24
CA GLY A 107 2.78 -16.43 -0.86
C GLY A 107 2.16 -16.12 -2.23
N LYS A 108 2.21 -17.10 -3.12
CA LYS A 108 1.82 -16.94 -4.52
C LYS A 108 0.33 -16.63 -4.73
N ALA A 109 -0.52 -17.06 -3.82
CA ALA A 109 -1.95 -16.76 -3.90
C ALA A 109 -2.23 -15.27 -3.73
N GLY A 110 -1.52 -14.61 -2.83
CA GLY A 110 -1.59 -13.16 -2.65
C GLY A 110 -1.10 -12.39 -3.88
N GLU A 111 0.03 -12.81 -4.47
CA GLU A 111 0.54 -12.21 -5.71
C GLU A 111 -0.50 -12.31 -6.83
N MET A 112 -1.05 -13.51 -7.08
CA MET A 112 -2.06 -13.73 -8.14
C MET A 112 -3.32 -12.90 -7.95
N LEU A 113 -3.73 -12.65 -6.70
CA LEU A 113 -4.88 -11.77 -6.42
C LEU A 113 -4.62 -10.35 -6.93
N TRP A 114 -3.43 -9.81 -6.67
CA TRP A 114 -3.04 -8.48 -7.09
C TRP A 114 -2.71 -8.41 -8.57
N ASP A 115 -2.10 -9.44 -9.18
CA ASP A 115 -1.93 -9.56 -10.63
C ASP A 115 -3.26 -9.34 -11.34
N ARG A 116 -4.30 -10.03 -10.89
CA ARG A 116 -5.64 -9.89 -11.50
C ARG A 116 -6.22 -8.48 -11.34
N CYS A 117 -6.03 -7.85 -10.18
CA CYS A 117 -6.46 -6.46 -9.96
C CYS A 117 -5.71 -5.48 -10.86
N ILE A 118 -4.40 -5.67 -11.05
CA ILE A 118 -3.55 -4.86 -11.93
C ILE A 118 -4.01 -4.99 -13.38
N GLU A 119 -4.20 -6.22 -13.87
CA GLU A 119 -4.71 -6.50 -15.22
C GLU A 119 -6.03 -5.79 -15.48
N LEU A 120 -7.01 -5.96 -14.57
CA LEU A 120 -8.31 -5.29 -14.68
C LEU A 120 -8.18 -3.76 -14.70
N GLY A 121 -7.28 -3.19 -13.91
CA GLY A 121 -6.99 -1.77 -13.90
C GLY A 121 -6.42 -1.28 -15.23
N ILE A 122 -5.51 -2.04 -15.83
CA ILE A 122 -4.92 -1.75 -17.15
C ILE A 122 -5.99 -1.86 -18.24
N GLU A 123 -6.72 -2.97 -18.27
CA GLU A 123 -7.81 -3.18 -19.25
C GLU A 123 -8.87 -2.07 -19.18
N THR A 124 -9.25 -1.67 -17.98
CA THR A 124 -10.21 -0.58 -17.78
C THR A 124 -9.71 0.73 -18.34
N ARG A 125 -8.44 1.09 -18.09
CA ARG A 125 -7.84 2.32 -18.64
C ARG A 125 -7.74 2.28 -20.16
N LYS A 126 -7.37 1.14 -20.77
CA LYS A 126 -7.34 0.96 -22.22
C LYS A 126 -8.74 1.19 -22.82
N LYS A 127 -9.77 0.58 -22.25
CA LYS A 127 -11.16 0.77 -22.70
C LYS A 127 -11.63 2.22 -22.56
N LEU A 128 -11.31 2.90 -21.47
CA LEU A 128 -11.65 4.32 -21.30
C LEU A 128 -11.02 5.18 -22.40
N ARG A 129 -9.77 4.94 -22.76
CA ARG A 129 -9.10 5.64 -23.87
C ARG A 129 -9.75 5.32 -25.23
N GLU A 130 -10.08 4.06 -25.49
CA GLU A 130 -10.77 3.63 -26.71
C GLU A 130 -12.13 4.34 -26.85
N PHE A 131 -12.90 4.42 -25.78
CA PHE A 131 -14.16 5.17 -25.77
C PHE A 131 -13.95 6.65 -26.06
N GLY A 132 -12.99 7.32 -25.42
CA GLY A 132 -12.65 8.70 -25.69
C GLY A 132 -12.29 8.94 -27.18
N GLN A 133 -11.49 8.06 -27.77
CA GLN A 133 -11.15 8.12 -29.19
C GLN A 133 -12.37 7.89 -30.09
N HIS A 134 -13.26 6.97 -29.72
CA HIS A 134 -14.50 6.72 -30.45
C HIS A 134 -15.40 7.96 -30.48
N PHE A 135 -15.58 8.61 -29.33
CA PHE A 135 -16.35 9.85 -29.23
C PHE A 135 -15.71 10.98 -30.04
N ALA A 136 -14.40 11.16 -29.99
CA ALA A 136 -13.69 12.15 -30.80
C ALA A 136 -13.88 11.95 -32.30
N ARG A 137 -13.89 10.70 -32.78
CA ARG A 137 -14.09 10.35 -34.20
C ARG A 137 -15.55 10.51 -34.65
N SER A 138 -16.51 10.51 -33.76
CA SER A 138 -17.95 10.60 -34.11
C SER A 138 -18.37 12.03 -34.51
N GLY A 139 -17.46 13.01 -34.55
CA GLY A 139 -17.74 14.39 -34.91
C GLY A 139 -18.60 15.15 -33.91
N ARG A 140 -18.92 14.55 -32.78
CA ARG A 140 -19.55 15.21 -31.65
C ARG A 140 -18.45 15.85 -30.81
N ASP A 141 -18.75 16.97 -30.19
CA ASP A 141 -17.78 17.64 -29.32
C ASP A 141 -17.40 16.69 -28.16
N ALA A 142 -16.23 16.08 -28.26
CA ALA A 142 -15.78 15.08 -27.32
C ALA A 142 -15.63 15.64 -25.89
N GLN A 143 -15.41 16.94 -25.78
CA GLN A 143 -15.29 17.63 -24.48
C GLN A 143 -16.66 17.77 -23.81
N GLU A 144 -17.73 17.91 -24.56
CA GLU A 144 -19.07 18.00 -24.01
C GLU A 144 -19.69 16.63 -23.65
N GLN A 145 -19.25 15.53 -24.27
CA GLN A 145 -19.85 14.21 -24.14
C GLN A 145 -19.01 13.17 -23.41
N TRP A 146 -17.69 13.32 -23.44
CA TRP A 146 -16.78 12.42 -22.77
C TRP A 146 -15.77 13.21 -21.92
N PHE A 147 -15.86 13.10 -20.63
CA PHE A 147 -15.03 13.82 -19.67
C PHE A 147 -14.17 12.91 -18.79
N PHE A 148 -14.19 11.60 -19.02
CA PHE A 148 -13.32 10.67 -18.30
C PHE A 148 -12.02 10.50 -19.06
N ASP A 149 -10.96 11.05 -18.49
CA ASP A 149 -9.60 10.79 -18.95
C ASP A 149 -8.84 10.07 -17.82
N PRO A 150 -8.38 8.82 -18.05
CA PRO A 150 -7.64 8.11 -17.01
C PRO A 150 -6.33 8.84 -16.73
N PHE A 151 -6.12 9.23 -15.48
CA PHE A 151 -4.84 9.77 -15.05
C PHE A 151 -3.78 8.67 -15.13
N VAL A 152 -2.94 8.75 -16.13
CA VAL A 152 -1.83 7.81 -16.36
C VAL A 152 -0.59 8.63 -16.65
N PRO A 153 0.50 8.48 -15.89
CA PRO A 153 1.76 9.13 -16.22
C PRO A 153 2.29 8.56 -17.54
N ASP A 154 3.02 9.38 -18.30
CA ASP A 154 3.62 8.94 -19.57
C ASP A 154 4.60 7.77 -19.38
N ARG A 155 5.23 7.72 -18.26
CA ARG A 155 6.19 6.68 -17.89
C ARG A 155 6.02 6.24 -16.44
N VAL A 156 6.23 4.95 -16.20
CA VAL A 156 6.31 4.36 -14.85
C VAL A 156 7.72 3.79 -14.62
N SER A 157 8.21 3.90 -13.40
CA SER A 157 9.48 3.30 -13.00
C SER A 157 9.24 2.14 -12.05
N VAL A 158 9.83 1.00 -12.36
CA VAL A 158 9.79 -0.20 -11.52
C VAL A 158 11.22 -0.70 -11.35
N ARG A 159 11.70 -0.80 -10.13
CA ARG A 159 13.05 -1.27 -9.80
C ARG A 159 14.16 -0.61 -10.62
N GLY A 160 14.07 0.70 -10.82
CA GLY A 160 15.02 1.49 -11.60
C GLY A 160 14.88 1.40 -13.12
N SER A 161 13.99 0.56 -13.63
CA SER A 161 13.66 0.50 -15.06
C SER A 161 12.43 1.37 -15.35
N SER A 162 12.44 2.09 -16.48
CA SER A 162 11.37 2.99 -16.87
C SER A 162 10.64 2.45 -18.09
N PHE A 163 9.33 2.34 -18.01
CA PHE A 163 8.44 1.81 -19.04
C PHE A 163 7.44 2.89 -19.48
N ALA A 164 7.00 2.84 -20.75
CA ALA A 164 5.85 3.63 -21.17
C ALA A 164 4.59 3.08 -20.49
N ALA A 165 3.72 3.97 -20.02
CA ALA A 165 2.55 3.57 -19.23
C ALA A 165 1.45 2.84 -20.04
N ASP A 166 1.56 2.85 -21.36
CA ASP A 166 0.66 2.23 -22.33
C ASP A 166 1.29 1.03 -23.07
N ALA A 167 2.47 0.61 -22.63
CA ALA A 167 3.20 -0.51 -23.25
C ALA A 167 2.71 -1.88 -22.74
#